data_0825b0bc61dbfc6493e6c9bb0ca758b3
#
_entry.id   0825b0bc61dbfc6493e6c9bb0ca758b3
#
_cell.length_a   1.000
_cell.length_b   1.000
_cell.length_c   1.000
_cell.angle_alpha   90.00
_cell.angle_beta   90.00
_cell.angle_gamma   90.00
#
_symmetry.space_group_name_H-M   'P 1'
#
loop_
_entity.id
_entity.type
_entity.pdbx_description
1 polymer ?
#
loop_
_entity_poly.entity_id
_entity_poly.type
_entity_poly.pdbx_seq_one_letter_code
_entity_poly.pdbx_strand_id
1 'polypeptide(L)'
;YDKPHIHGGAYEGDKFKFVVDPFTIDSLDNFTIAGLRFEGNFISDGIFPEFRHYVTIQKDYSLGFIKHTPPGGYSMYRGKGLGDMTMNLSEEGFYGTDGTISYQGSKSEFSKILLLPKKAVGVLNRYDLTESTKFPETHAVMANMEWNPYQDEYKVTNGATPIKVFKVGHDFTGTITQSPSVMKGNGTLAWEQARFTSAEQIFGPKKTSAKQASLQIYAADSSRMAFETSNINGTMDFNTRIGTFTKNEAGSMTKFDYNMYQTNLTDYKWDMDKKIIQARVGPSLAGQTPIFASTNPTQGGLSFEAKKADYSLVDYTLKISEIPFIDIADSRLFLKDGKATVRANADMDHLDSTRLLAGRDNKFHEIYKLRVKVYGKNKIRGNGYYQYVNSRGGRQEFFLDSVIVNDNQRVEGVGKITEESDFTLETKIGYKGFAQIESTEKLIRFTGYVKPLHTFKNIYPS
;
A
#
# COMPACT_ATOMS: atom_id res chain seq x y z
N TYR A 1 -30.15 40.33 -4.65
CA TYR A 1 -29.43 39.05 -4.47
C TYR A 1 -29.09 38.38 -5.80
N ASP A 2 -29.74 38.72 -6.89
CA ASP A 2 -29.58 38.18 -8.24
C ASP A 2 -28.45 38.79 -9.06
N LYS A 3 -27.69 39.73 -8.50
CA LYS A 3 -26.60 40.40 -9.18
C LYS A 3 -25.37 39.47 -9.35
N PRO A 4 -24.69 39.50 -10.53
CA PRO A 4 -23.56 38.58 -10.80
C PRO A 4 -22.39 38.67 -9.82
N HIS A 5 -22.19 39.82 -9.17
CA HIS A 5 -21.12 40.00 -8.18
C HIS A 5 -21.43 39.35 -6.83
N ILE A 6 -22.70 38.96 -6.58
CA ILE A 6 -23.11 38.25 -5.37
C ILE A 6 -23.12 36.74 -5.69
N HIS A 7 -22.09 36.03 -5.23
CA HIS A 7 -21.92 34.59 -5.42
C HIS A 7 -22.16 34.11 -6.86
N GLY A 8 -21.72 34.93 -7.86
CA GLY A 8 -21.84 34.59 -9.27
C GLY A 8 -23.27 34.59 -9.82
N GLY A 9 -24.23 35.31 -9.16
CA GLY A 9 -25.62 35.33 -9.56
C GLY A 9 -26.38 34.02 -9.22
N ALA A 10 -25.95 33.35 -8.18
CA ALA A 10 -26.55 32.05 -7.80
C ALA A 10 -28.01 32.14 -7.31
N TYR A 11 -28.45 33.32 -6.91
CA TYR A 11 -29.84 33.57 -6.48
C TYR A 11 -30.65 34.15 -7.66
N GLU A 12 -31.62 33.37 -8.14
CA GLU A 12 -32.53 33.78 -9.20
C GLU A 12 -33.70 34.58 -8.60
N GLY A 13 -33.87 35.88 -8.98
CA GLY A 13 -34.82 36.79 -8.32
C GLY A 13 -36.28 36.42 -8.43
N ASP A 14 -36.69 35.61 -9.38
CA ASP A 14 -38.02 35.03 -9.46
C ASP A 14 -38.30 33.88 -8.49
N LYS A 15 -37.25 33.20 -8.03
CA LYS A 15 -37.32 32.01 -7.13
C LYS A 15 -36.78 32.31 -5.74
N PHE A 16 -35.83 33.25 -5.61
CA PHE A 16 -35.26 33.64 -4.31
C PHE A 16 -35.68 35.11 -4.05
N LYS A 17 -36.67 35.32 -3.21
CA LYS A 17 -37.26 36.65 -3.02
C LYS A 17 -37.98 36.76 -1.68
N PHE A 18 -38.17 38.00 -1.27
CA PHE A 18 -39.10 38.37 -0.19
C PHE A 18 -40.29 39.09 -0.80
N VAL A 19 -41.50 38.54 -0.62
CA VAL A 19 -42.74 39.10 -1.10
C VAL A 19 -43.33 39.97 0.00
N VAL A 20 -43.25 41.28 -0.16
CA VAL A 20 -43.72 42.26 0.84
C VAL A 20 -45.25 42.35 0.79
N ASP A 21 -45.87 42.35 1.94
CA ASP A 21 -47.32 42.64 2.05
C ASP A 21 -47.58 44.12 1.69
N PRO A 22 -48.83 44.48 1.30
CA PRO A 22 -49.24 45.85 1.16
C PRO A 22 -48.98 46.65 2.44
N PHE A 23 -48.32 47.77 2.35
CA PHE A 23 -48.00 48.62 3.50
C PHE A 23 -48.32 50.08 3.21
N THR A 24 -48.57 50.87 4.25
CA THR A 24 -48.76 52.32 4.19
C THR A 24 -47.68 53.00 5.01
N ILE A 25 -47.13 54.11 4.50
CA ILE A 25 -46.17 54.96 5.22
C ILE A 25 -46.91 56.21 5.66
N ASP A 26 -47.03 56.38 6.96
CA ASP A 26 -47.89 57.42 7.52
C ASP A 26 -47.23 58.81 7.67
N SER A 27 -45.93 58.93 7.64
CA SER A 27 -45.24 60.20 7.75
C SER A 27 -43.78 60.09 7.37
N LEU A 28 -43.35 60.83 6.36
CA LEU A 28 -41.95 60.89 5.91
C LEU A 28 -41.06 61.68 6.89
N ASP A 29 -41.65 62.56 7.73
CA ASP A 29 -40.91 63.46 8.63
C ASP A 29 -40.31 62.77 9.87
N ASN A 30 -40.80 61.60 10.24
CA ASN A 30 -40.32 60.79 11.37
C ASN A 30 -39.63 59.50 10.95
N PHE A 31 -39.14 59.42 9.74
CA PHE A 31 -38.57 58.21 9.17
C PHE A 31 -37.21 57.94 9.78
N THR A 32 -37.15 57.05 10.76
CA THR A 32 -35.88 56.56 11.28
C THR A 32 -35.56 55.23 10.63
N ILE A 33 -34.32 55.05 10.12
CA ILE A 33 -33.82 53.82 9.51
C ILE A 33 -34.07 52.61 10.44
N ALA A 34 -33.97 52.82 11.75
CA ALA A 34 -34.17 51.77 12.78
C ALA A 34 -35.62 51.25 12.89
N GLY A 35 -36.60 52.03 12.40
CA GLY A 35 -38.04 51.68 12.42
C GLY A 35 -38.54 51.05 11.13
N LEU A 36 -37.72 50.96 10.07
CA LEU A 36 -38.17 50.45 8.79
C LEU A 36 -38.31 48.91 8.86
N ARG A 37 -39.57 48.46 8.75
CA ARG A 37 -39.91 47.05 8.82
C ARG A 37 -40.98 46.70 7.80
N PHE A 38 -40.68 45.74 6.90
CA PHE A 38 -41.63 45.26 5.91
C PHE A 38 -41.99 43.82 6.21
N GLU A 39 -43.27 43.54 6.44
CA GLU A 39 -43.77 42.17 6.66
C GLU A 39 -44.04 41.47 5.33
N GLY A 40 -43.95 40.15 5.29
CA GLY A 40 -44.22 39.40 4.08
C GLY A 40 -43.76 37.93 4.17
N ASN A 41 -43.65 37.31 3.02
CA ASN A 41 -43.21 35.94 2.88
C ASN A 41 -41.81 35.84 2.24
N PHE A 42 -40.97 35.03 2.87
CA PHE A 42 -39.67 34.70 2.29
C PHE A 42 -39.71 33.38 1.52
N ILE A 43 -39.27 33.40 0.27
CA ILE A 43 -39.17 32.29 -0.65
C ILE A 43 -37.68 32.10 -0.94
N SER A 44 -37.08 30.95 -0.62
CA SER A 44 -35.63 30.66 -0.65
C SER A 44 -35.20 29.74 -1.79
N ASP A 45 -35.96 29.60 -2.87
CA ASP A 45 -35.75 28.64 -3.96
C ASP A 45 -35.57 27.20 -3.45
N GLY A 46 -36.34 26.82 -2.44
CA GLY A 46 -36.35 25.49 -1.87
C GLY A 46 -35.22 25.15 -0.89
N ILE A 47 -34.38 26.12 -0.50
CA ILE A 47 -33.40 25.93 0.59
C ILE A 47 -34.13 25.60 1.89
N PHE A 48 -35.17 26.40 2.24
CA PHE A 48 -36.11 26.15 3.33
C PHE A 48 -37.55 26.21 2.82
N PRO A 49 -38.53 25.69 3.59
CA PRO A 49 -39.92 25.97 3.35
C PRO A 49 -40.21 27.48 3.37
N GLU A 50 -41.19 27.92 2.59
CA GLU A 50 -41.68 29.31 2.66
C GLU A 50 -42.16 29.65 4.07
N PHE A 51 -41.80 30.84 4.56
CA PHE A 51 -42.22 31.32 5.87
C PHE A 51 -42.49 32.80 5.91
N ARG A 52 -43.40 33.19 6.78
CA ARG A 52 -43.73 34.57 7.06
C ARG A 52 -42.71 35.19 8.02
N HIS A 53 -42.19 36.36 7.68
CA HIS A 53 -41.30 37.14 8.51
C HIS A 53 -41.35 38.63 8.12
N TYR A 54 -40.43 39.41 8.64
CA TYR A 54 -40.22 40.80 8.24
C TYR A 54 -38.76 41.03 7.81
N VAL A 55 -38.52 41.95 6.88
CA VAL A 55 -37.22 42.45 6.57
C VAL A 55 -37.02 43.82 7.18
N THR A 56 -35.77 44.09 7.64
CA THR A 56 -35.32 45.34 8.22
C THR A 56 -34.03 45.77 7.55
N ILE A 57 -33.60 47.02 7.77
CA ILE A 57 -32.28 47.45 7.33
C ILE A 57 -31.22 46.82 8.22
N GLN A 58 -30.31 46.09 7.64
CA GLN A 58 -29.20 45.44 8.29
C GLN A 58 -28.04 46.42 8.54
N LYS A 59 -26.99 45.99 9.24
CA LYS A 59 -25.81 46.80 9.57
C LYS A 59 -25.07 47.30 8.34
N ASP A 60 -25.15 46.59 7.22
CA ASP A 60 -24.60 46.92 5.90
C ASP A 60 -25.52 47.82 5.06
N TYR A 61 -26.60 48.32 5.66
CA TYR A 61 -27.67 49.10 5.01
C TYR A 61 -28.50 48.34 3.97
N SER A 62 -28.32 47.06 3.81
CA SER A 62 -29.17 46.20 2.98
C SER A 62 -30.50 45.88 3.67
N LEU A 63 -31.52 45.49 2.88
CA LEU A 63 -32.72 44.88 3.39
C LEU A 63 -32.48 43.40 3.64
N GLY A 64 -32.74 42.92 4.85
CA GLY A 64 -32.54 41.55 5.22
C GLY A 64 -33.23 41.20 6.53
N PHE A 65 -32.93 40.00 7.06
CA PHE A 65 -33.47 39.57 8.33
C PHE A 65 -32.47 38.64 9.07
N ILE A 66 -32.67 38.50 10.37
CA ILE A 66 -32.07 37.49 11.23
C ILE A 66 -33.23 36.72 11.88
N LYS A 67 -33.26 35.42 11.69
CA LYS A 67 -34.34 34.56 12.21
C LYS A 67 -33.77 33.18 12.60
N HIS A 68 -34.11 32.73 13.81
CA HIS A 68 -33.93 31.34 14.21
C HIS A 68 -34.93 30.41 13.51
N THR A 69 -34.47 29.21 13.15
CA THR A 69 -35.38 28.11 12.83
C THR A 69 -36.27 27.77 14.03
N PRO A 70 -37.47 27.20 13.84
CA PRO A 70 -38.26 26.73 14.96
C PRO A 70 -37.58 25.57 15.69
N PRO A 71 -38.00 25.29 16.93
CA PRO A 71 -37.54 24.11 17.63
C PRO A 71 -37.70 22.82 16.78
N GLY A 72 -36.56 22.08 16.62
CA GLY A 72 -36.51 20.93 15.74
C GLY A 72 -36.03 21.24 14.30
N GLY A 73 -35.77 22.51 13.98
CA GLY A 73 -35.23 22.93 12.71
C GLY A 73 -36.22 23.03 11.55
N TYR A 74 -35.71 23.41 10.39
CA TYR A 74 -36.44 23.37 9.11
C TYR A 74 -35.91 22.26 8.21
N SER A 75 -36.82 21.65 7.45
CA SER A 75 -36.47 20.81 6.32
C SER A 75 -35.70 21.66 5.28
N MET A 76 -34.52 21.19 4.87
CA MET A 76 -33.66 21.86 3.90
C MET A 76 -33.75 21.18 2.54
N TYR A 77 -33.60 21.99 1.48
CA TYR A 77 -33.48 21.52 0.10
C TYR A 77 -34.57 20.51 -0.27
N ARG A 78 -35.85 20.87 0.00
CA ARG A 78 -37.04 20.06 -0.32
C ARG A 78 -36.99 18.67 0.35
N GLY A 79 -36.55 18.58 1.61
CA GLY A 79 -36.52 17.34 2.39
C GLY A 79 -35.23 16.55 2.30
N LYS A 80 -34.18 17.08 1.72
CA LYS A 80 -32.90 16.37 1.66
C LYS A 80 -32.14 16.32 2.99
N GLY A 81 -32.40 17.29 3.89
CA GLY A 81 -31.78 17.33 5.22
C GLY A 81 -32.60 18.18 6.19
N LEU A 82 -32.09 18.31 7.41
CA LEU A 82 -32.69 19.13 8.47
C LEU A 82 -31.65 20.14 8.97
N GLY A 83 -32.03 21.44 9.01
CA GLY A 83 -31.17 22.51 9.51
C GLY A 83 -31.79 23.17 10.73
N ASP A 84 -31.00 23.29 11.78
CA ASP A 84 -31.33 24.02 13.00
C ASP A 84 -30.28 25.12 13.21
N MET A 85 -30.62 26.40 12.93
CA MET A 85 -29.65 27.47 12.84
C MET A 85 -30.31 28.84 12.90
N THR A 86 -29.48 29.86 13.09
CA THR A 86 -29.87 31.24 12.84
C THR A 86 -29.66 31.57 11.36
N MET A 87 -30.73 31.88 10.66
CA MET A 87 -30.72 32.33 9.27
C MET A 87 -30.44 33.85 9.23
N ASN A 88 -29.50 34.23 8.38
CA ASN A 88 -29.08 35.62 8.18
C ASN A 88 -29.11 35.98 6.70
N LEU A 89 -29.97 36.90 6.32
CA LEU A 89 -30.07 37.42 4.98
C LEU A 89 -29.58 38.87 4.95
N SER A 90 -28.61 39.19 4.11
CA SER A 90 -28.11 40.54 3.86
C SER A 90 -27.66 40.67 2.41
N GLU A 91 -27.06 41.81 2.01
CA GLU A 91 -26.50 41.95 0.65
C GLU A 91 -25.31 41.01 0.39
N GLU A 92 -24.63 40.52 1.45
CA GLU A 92 -23.57 39.52 1.32
C GLU A 92 -24.09 38.12 0.90
N GLY A 93 -25.40 37.87 1.01
CA GLY A 93 -26.03 36.61 0.68
C GLY A 93 -26.86 36.00 1.83
N PHE A 94 -27.16 34.73 1.71
CA PHE A 94 -27.94 33.98 2.70
C PHE A 94 -27.07 33.00 3.47
N TYR A 95 -26.96 33.24 4.76
CA TYR A 95 -26.09 32.44 5.64
C TYR A 95 -26.87 31.73 6.74
N GLY A 96 -26.40 30.54 7.11
CA GLY A 96 -26.72 29.92 8.38
C GLY A 96 -25.58 30.19 9.37
N THR A 97 -25.93 30.61 10.61
CA THR A 97 -24.95 30.84 11.68
C THR A 97 -25.32 30.06 12.92
N ASP A 98 -24.29 29.66 13.68
CA ASP A 98 -24.41 28.97 14.99
C ASP A 98 -25.47 27.86 14.98
N GLY A 99 -25.25 26.88 14.14
CA GLY A 99 -26.26 25.86 13.87
C GLY A 99 -25.73 24.49 13.53
N THR A 100 -26.66 23.62 13.18
CA THR A 100 -26.43 22.24 12.79
C THR A 100 -27.15 21.87 11.50
N ILE A 101 -26.56 20.95 10.75
CA ILE A 101 -27.23 20.22 9.64
C ILE A 101 -27.19 18.74 9.94
N SER A 102 -28.35 18.07 9.77
CA SER A 102 -28.44 16.61 9.82
C SER A 102 -28.71 16.08 8.41
N TYR A 103 -27.88 15.13 7.96
CA TYR A 103 -28.00 14.49 6.66
C TYR A 103 -27.63 13.00 6.73
N GLN A 104 -28.56 12.11 6.36
CA GLN A 104 -28.33 10.65 6.26
C GLN A 104 -27.60 10.04 7.47
N GLY A 105 -28.00 10.44 8.69
CA GLY A 105 -27.43 9.96 9.95
C GLY A 105 -26.17 10.72 10.42
N SER A 106 -25.64 11.65 9.64
CA SER A 106 -24.61 12.56 10.10
C SER A 106 -25.19 13.81 10.74
N LYS A 107 -24.41 14.43 11.64
CA LYS A 107 -24.66 15.73 12.24
C LYS A 107 -23.44 16.59 12.06
N SER A 108 -23.64 17.77 11.48
CA SER A 108 -22.62 18.79 11.26
C SER A 108 -22.91 20.02 12.10
N GLU A 109 -21.93 20.54 12.82
CA GLU A 109 -22.00 21.78 13.60
C GLU A 109 -21.11 22.84 12.96
N PHE A 110 -21.58 24.09 12.89
CA PHE A 110 -20.85 25.19 12.24
C PHE A 110 -21.14 26.52 12.91
N SER A 111 -20.20 27.46 12.76
CA SER A 111 -20.40 28.86 13.15
C SER A 111 -21.00 29.69 12.00
N LYS A 112 -20.57 29.48 10.77
CA LYS A 112 -21.12 30.17 9.58
C LYS A 112 -20.99 29.30 8.35
N ILE A 113 -22.10 29.17 7.60
CA ILE A 113 -22.13 28.53 6.28
C ILE A 113 -22.90 29.40 5.29
N LEU A 114 -22.54 29.33 4.03
CA LEU A 114 -23.24 29.99 2.93
C LEU A 114 -24.30 29.03 2.37
N LEU A 115 -25.53 29.51 2.25
CA LEU A 115 -26.69 28.76 1.74
C LEU A 115 -27.05 29.24 0.34
N LEU A 116 -26.72 28.47 -0.67
CA LEU A 116 -27.07 28.73 -2.06
C LEU A 116 -28.21 27.82 -2.51
N PRO A 117 -29.01 28.16 -3.51
CA PRO A 117 -30.16 27.37 -3.97
C PRO A 117 -29.82 25.92 -4.34
N LYS A 118 -28.59 25.68 -4.85
CA LYS A 118 -28.16 24.35 -5.29
C LYS A 118 -27.12 23.66 -4.40
N LYS A 119 -26.54 24.42 -3.45
CA LYS A 119 -25.53 23.89 -2.53
C LYS A 119 -25.38 24.71 -1.26
N ALA A 120 -24.83 24.10 -0.21
CA ALA A 120 -24.31 24.79 0.97
C ALA A 120 -22.81 24.58 1.08
N VAL A 121 -22.08 25.61 1.51
CA VAL A 121 -20.62 25.55 1.67
C VAL A 121 -20.18 26.27 2.93
N GLY A 122 -19.12 25.77 3.57
CA GLY A 122 -18.56 26.43 4.75
C GLY A 122 -17.53 25.56 5.46
N VAL A 123 -17.16 26.02 6.65
CA VAL A 123 -16.28 25.26 7.55
C VAL A 123 -17.12 24.72 8.69
N LEU A 124 -17.03 23.42 8.92
CA LEU A 124 -17.66 22.75 10.03
C LEU A 124 -16.76 22.81 11.27
N ASN A 125 -17.32 23.22 12.39
CA ASN A 125 -16.63 23.08 13.69
C ASN A 125 -16.48 21.60 14.01
N ARG A 126 -17.54 20.80 13.70
CA ARG A 126 -17.60 19.39 13.95
C ARG A 126 -18.51 18.67 12.94
N TYR A 127 -18.09 17.48 12.54
CA TYR A 127 -18.88 16.53 11.77
C TYR A 127 -18.83 15.18 12.46
N ASP A 128 -19.98 14.60 12.74
CA ASP A 128 -20.13 13.27 13.34
C ASP A 128 -21.07 12.42 12.51
N LEU A 129 -20.64 11.20 12.23
CA LEU A 129 -21.47 10.14 11.66
C LEU A 129 -21.32 8.91 12.54
N THR A 130 -22.44 8.47 13.14
CA THR A 130 -22.44 7.26 13.96
C THR A 130 -22.39 6.02 13.08
N GLU A 131 -21.65 4.97 13.51
CA GLU A 131 -21.62 3.68 12.82
C GLU A 131 -23.02 3.15 12.58
N SER A 132 -23.25 2.68 11.37
CA SER A 132 -24.51 2.09 10.93
C SER A 132 -24.25 0.82 10.11
N THR A 133 -25.29 0.19 9.61
CA THR A 133 -25.14 -0.94 8.67
C THR A 133 -24.54 -0.54 7.32
N LYS A 134 -24.52 0.76 7.01
CA LYS A 134 -24.00 1.29 5.74
C LYS A 134 -22.67 2.03 5.88
N PHE A 135 -22.48 2.75 6.96
CA PHE A 135 -21.41 3.72 7.12
C PHE A 135 -20.56 3.42 8.34
N PRO A 136 -19.24 3.68 8.26
CA PRO A 136 -18.35 3.63 9.42
C PRO A 136 -18.62 4.82 10.35
N GLU A 137 -18.28 4.66 11.61
CA GLU A 137 -18.12 5.80 12.49
C GLU A 137 -17.11 6.78 11.89
N THR A 138 -17.49 8.06 11.83
CA THR A 138 -16.66 9.10 11.23
C THR A 138 -16.75 10.39 12.03
N HIS A 139 -15.60 11.01 12.30
CA HIS A 139 -15.50 12.24 13.04
C HIS A 139 -14.50 13.21 12.37
N ALA A 140 -14.90 14.47 12.21
CA ALA A 140 -14.01 15.52 11.73
C ALA A 140 -14.22 16.82 12.52
N VAL A 141 -13.15 17.60 12.65
CA VAL A 141 -13.19 18.94 13.25
C VAL A 141 -12.52 19.94 12.32
N MET A 142 -13.05 21.15 12.29
CA MET A 142 -12.55 22.26 11.44
C MET A 142 -12.36 21.82 9.99
N ALA A 143 -13.36 21.12 9.44
CA ALA A 143 -13.35 20.52 8.11
C ALA A 143 -14.14 21.40 7.12
N ASN A 144 -13.70 21.44 5.86
CA ASN A 144 -14.45 22.11 4.81
C ASN A 144 -15.63 21.26 4.37
N MET A 145 -16.78 21.89 4.19
CA MET A 145 -18.02 21.24 3.77
C MET A 145 -18.49 21.80 2.43
N GLU A 146 -18.90 20.91 1.53
CA GLU A 146 -19.72 21.22 0.36
C GLU A 146 -20.86 20.21 0.27
N TRP A 147 -22.09 20.68 0.47
CA TRP A 147 -23.28 19.87 0.32
C TRP A 147 -23.99 20.20 -0.99
N ASN A 148 -24.12 19.23 -1.89
CA ASN A 148 -24.84 19.29 -3.15
C ASN A 148 -26.12 18.41 -3.05
N PRO A 149 -27.20 18.92 -2.45
CA PRO A 149 -28.35 18.10 -2.04
C PRO A 149 -29.09 17.44 -3.21
N TYR A 150 -29.11 18.09 -4.39
CA TYR A 150 -29.77 17.54 -5.58
C TYR A 150 -28.93 16.51 -6.34
N GLN A 151 -27.64 16.39 -5.99
CA GLN A 151 -26.75 15.32 -6.44
C GLN A 151 -26.59 14.22 -5.38
N ASP A 152 -27.24 14.37 -4.22
CA ASP A 152 -27.09 13.51 -3.07
C ASP A 152 -25.64 13.36 -2.59
N GLU A 153 -24.85 14.44 -2.66
CA GLU A 153 -23.44 14.47 -2.25
C GLU A 153 -23.21 15.44 -1.08
N TYR A 154 -22.74 14.90 0.04
CA TYR A 154 -22.26 15.67 1.18
C TYR A 154 -20.76 15.45 1.33
N LYS A 155 -19.96 16.42 0.95
CA LYS A 155 -18.49 16.36 0.94
C LYS A 155 -17.94 16.98 2.20
N VAL A 156 -17.03 16.26 2.84
CA VAL A 156 -16.23 16.74 3.98
C VAL A 156 -14.75 16.55 3.65
N THR A 157 -14.03 17.65 3.58
CA THR A 157 -12.59 17.66 3.33
C THR A 157 -11.85 18.07 4.60
N ASN A 158 -10.86 17.31 5.00
CA ASN A 158 -10.09 17.64 6.20
C ASN A 158 -9.48 19.05 6.11
N GLY A 159 -9.41 19.70 7.26
CA GLY A 159 -8.61 20.91 7.44
C GLY A 159 -7.18 20.58 7.86
N ALA A 160 -6.73 21.20 8.94
CA ALA A 160 -5.40 20.93 9.51
C ALA A 160 -5.29 19.54 10.15
N THR A 161 -6.41 18.97 10.61
CA THR A 161 -6.47 17.64 11.24
C THR A 161 -7.11 16.63 10.32
N PRO A 162 -6.63 15.36 10.28
CA PRO A 162 -7.27 14.31 9.50
C PRO A 162 -8.67 13.96 10.01
N ILE A 163 -9.51 13.43 9.13
CA ILE A 163 -10.81 12.87 9.47
C ILE A 163 -10.59 11.50 10.12
N LYS A 164 -11.19 11.25 11.28
CA LYS A 164 -11.18 9.94 11.93
C LYS A 164 -12.25 9.05 11.29
N VAL A 165 -11.88 7.89 10.79
CA VAL A 165 -12.78 6.92 10.17
C VAL A 165 -12.65 5.58 10.88
N PHE A 166 -13.71 4.84 11.07
CA PHE A 166 -13.87 3.59 11.82
C PHE A 166 -13.74 3.77 13.33
N LYS A 167 -12.61 4.27 13.84
CA LYS A 167 -12.34 4.55 15.25
C LYS A 167 -11.06 5.39 15.41
N VAL A 168 -10.75 5.75 16.63
CA VAL A 168 -9.48 6.43 16.95
C VAL A 168 -8.29 5.60 16.43
N GLY A 169 -7.37 6.27 15.76
CA GLY A 169 -6.17 5.66 15.17
C GLY A 169 -6.29 5.30 13.68
N HIS A 170 -7.45 5.60 13.05
CA HIS A 170 -7.63 5.49 11.60
C HIS A 170 -7.83 6.89 11.04
N ASP A 171 -6.79 7.46 10.46
CA ASP A 171 -6.71 8.83 10.00
C ASP A 171 -6.86 8.93 8.49
N PHE A 172 -7.89 9.65 8.03
CA PHE A 172 -8.09 9.89 6.63
C PHE A 172 -7.75 11.35 6.28
N THR A 173 -6.86 11.51 5.30
CA THR A 173 -6.49 12.81 4.74
C THR A 173 -7.00 12.88 3.31
N GLY A 174 -7.88 13.82 3.02
CA GLY A 174 -8.54 13.98 1.74
C GLY A 174 -10.01 14.37 1.88
N THR A 175 -10.82 14.03 0.89
CA THR A 175 -12.26 14.34 0.85
C THR A 175 -13.08 13.06 1.00
N ILE A 176 -14.00 13.06 1.95
CA ILE A 176 -15.06 12.05 2.06
C ILE A 176 -16.32 12.60 1.42
N THR A 177 -16.99 11.80 0.61
CA THR A 177 -18.29 12.09 0.01
C THR A 177 -19.30 11.08 0.54
N GLN A 178 -20.25 11.56 1.36
CA GLN A 178 -21.37 10.78 1.84
C GLN A 178 -22.58 10.95 0.91
N SER A 179 -23.19 9.83 0.49
CA SER A 179 -24.46 9.79 -0.21
C SER A 179 -25.44 8.85 0.52
N PRO A 180 -26.70 8.75 0.16
CA PRO A 180 -27.70 7.94 0.91
C PRO A 180 -27.35 6.45 1.06
N SER A 181 -26.53 5.92 0.17
CA SER A 181 -26.24 4.48 0.12
C SER A 181 -24.76 4.12 0.22
N VAL A 182 -23.85 5.07 -0.01
CA VAL A 182 -22.42 4.81 -0.06
C VAL A 182 -21.61 6.00 0.46
N MET A 183 -20.51 5.70 1.09
CA MET A 183 -19.49 6.67 1.49
C MET A 183 -18.22 6.41 0.69
N LYS A 184 -17.73 7.41 -0.01
CA LYS A 184 -16.52 7.36 -0.81
C LYS A 184 -15.45 8.28 -0.24
N GLY A 185 -14.19 7.94 -0.46
CA GLY A 185 -13.05 8.78 -0.12
C GLY A 185 -12.10 8.97 -1.29
N ASN A 186 -11.60 10.17 -1.45
CA ASN A 186 -10.48 10.51 -2.31
C ASN A 186 -9.33 10.99 -1.42
N GLY A 187 -8.31 10.17 -1.25
CA GLY A 187 -7.21 10.48 -0.33
C GLY A 187 -6.53 9.26 0.25
N THR A 188 -5.91 9.44 1.40
CA THR A 188 -5.10 8.44 2.10
C THR A 188 -5.70 8.09 3.45
N LEU A 189 -5.97 6.81 3.68
CA LEU A 189 -6.29 6.24 4.99
C LEU A 189 -5.00 5.72 5.63
N ALA A 190 -4.67 6.20 6.81
CA ALA A 190 -3.50 5.81 7.58
C ALA A 190 -3.92 5.14 8.89
N TRP A 191 -3.31 4.02 9.23
CA TRP A 191 -3.47 3.33 10.52
C TRP A 191 -2.19 2.57 10.86
N GLU A 192 -1.83 2.53 12.13
CA GLU A 192 -0.56 1.94 12.56
C GLU A 192 0.60 2.45 11.69
N GLN A 193 1.32 1.58 10.98
CA GLN A 193 2.38 1.94 10.03
C GLN A 193 1.92 1.90 8.56
N ALA A 194 0.64 1.65 8.31
CA ALA A 194 0.11 1.48 6.96
C ALA A 194 -0.52 2.76 6.40
N ARG A 195 -0.43 2.92 5.08
CA ARG A 195 -1.11 3.96 4.31
C ARG A 195 -1.74 3.34 3.06
N PHE A 196 -3.04 3.52 2.93
CA PHE A 196 -3.82 3.06 1.78
C PHE A 196 -4.40 4.27 1.06
N THR A 197 -3.93 4.52 -0.15
CA THR A 197 -4.25 5.71 -0.94
C THR A 197 -4.99 5.33 -2.21
N SER A 198 -6.08 6.03 -2.50
CA SER A 198 -6.82 5.92 -3.77
C SER A 198 -7.60 7.18 -4.07
N ALA A 199 -7.86 7.43 -5.35
CA ALA A 199 -8.79 8.46 -5.79
C ALA A 199 -10.26 8.09 -5.50
N GLU A 200 -10.56 6.80 -5.36
CA GLU A 200 -11.90 6.32 -5.02
C GLU A 200 -11.82 5.11 -4.07
N GLN A 201 -11.91 5.38 -2.77
CA GLN A 201 -12.11 4.37 -1.73
C GLN A 201 -13.60 4.26 -1.41
N ILE A 202 -14.10 3.06 -1.21
CA ILE A 202 -15.46 2.82 -0.71
C ILE A 202 -15.37 2.39 0.74
N PHE A 203 -16.02 3.15 1.62
CA PHE A 203 -16.07 2.86 3.05
C PHE A 203 -17.36 2.13 3.40
N GLY A 204 -17.25 0.91 3.89
CA GLY A 204 -18.31 0.20 4.59
C GLY A 204 -18.13 0.32 6.11
N PRO A 205 -19.02 -0.27 6.93
CA PRO A 205 -19.00 -0.08 8.39
C PRO A 205 -17.66 -0.42 9.07
N LYS A 206 -17.00 -1.47 8.61
CA LYS A 206 -15.74 -1.97 9.21
C LYS A 206 -14.69 -2.34 8.16
N LYS A 207 -14.83 -1.87 6.94
CA LYS A 207 -13.92 -2.18 5.83
C LYS A 207 -13.80 -1.03 4.85
N THR A 208 -12.66 -0.96 4.19
CA THR A 208 -12.48 -0.12 3.00
C THR A 208 -12.04 -0.95 1.81
N SER A 209 -12.43 -0.52 0.62
CA SER A 209 -11.99 -1.15 -0.63
C SER A 209 -11.74 -0.10 -1.72
N ALA A 210 -10.85 -0.41 -2.64
CA ALA A 210 -10.57 0.43 -3.80
C ALA A 210 -10.10 -0.42 -4.98
N LYS A 211 -10.38 0.05 -6.21
CA LYS A 211 -9.99 -0.64 -7.45
C LYS A 211 -8.64 -0.21 -8.02
N GLN A 212 -8.18 0.95 -7.64
CA GLN A 212 -6.88 1.51 -8.04
C GLN A 212 -6.28 2.18 -6.82
N ALA A 213 -5.56 1.41 -6.04
CA ALA A 213 -4.96 1.88 -4.81
C ALA A 213 -3.46 1.65 -4.78
N SER A 214 -2.80 2.33 -3.86
CA SER A 214 -1.45 2.01 -3.39
C SER A 214 -1.49 1.66 -1.91
N LEU A 215 -0.67 0.71 -1.51
CA LEU A 215 -0.47 0.31 -0.12
C LEU A 215 1.01 0.46 0.22
N GLN A 216 1.28 1.21 1.28
CA GLN A 216 2.60 1.41 1.85
C GLN A 216 2.58 1.01 3.32
N ILE A 217 3.57 0.25 3.75
CA ILE A 217 3.75 -0.12 5.15
C ILE A 217 5.17 0.22 5.54
N TYR A 218 5.31 1.06 6.56
CA TYR A 218 6.60 1.51 7.09
C TYR A 218 7.11 0.53 8.15
N ALA A 219 8.42 0.48 8.34
CA ALA A 219 9.01 -0.19 9.48
C ALA A 219 8.58 0.48 10.79
N ALA A 220 8.64 -0.25 11.89
CA ALA A 220 8.17 0.24 13.20
C ALA A 220 8.90 1.51 13.67
N ASP A 221 10.15 1.69 13.27
CA ASP A 221 10.95 2.89 13.52
C ASP A 221 10.67 4.04 12.53
N SER A 222 9.75 3.81 11.57
CA SER A 222 9.40 4.74 10.49
C SER A 222 10.57 5.20 9.60
N SER A 223 11.75 4.60 9.75
CA SER A 223 12.97 5.00 9.04
C SER A 223 12.98 4.52 7.59
N ARG A 224 12.32 3.41 7.29
CA ARG A 224 12.30 2.78 5.98
C ARG A 224 10.92 2.25 5.61
N MET A 225 10.67 2.20 4.31
CA MET A 225 9.54 1.46 3.76
C MET A 225 9.80 -0.05 3.91
N ALA A 226 8.89 -0.77 4.56
CA ALA A 226 8.96 -2.22 4.67
C ALA A 226 8.32 -2.88 3.45
N PHE A 227 7.18 -2.35 3.00
CA PHE A 227 6.40 -2.91 1.89
C PHE A 227 5.75 -1.80 1.09
N GLU A 228 5.86 -1.86 -0.24
CA GLU A 228 5.19 -0.93 -1.14
C GLU A 228 4.62 -1.64 -2.37
N THR A 229 3.37 -1.37 -2.67
CA THR A 229 2.71 -1.83 -3.91
C THR A 229 1.72 -0.79 -4.40
N SER A 230 1.51 -0.73 -5.70
CA SER A 230 0.61 0.22 -6.35
C SER A 230 -0.23 -0.45 -7.43
N ASN A 231 -1.25 0.26 -7.91
CA ASN A 231 -2.21 -0.21 -8.91
C ASN A 231 -2.83 -1.55 -8.51
N ILE A 232 -3.45 -1.57 -7.32
CA ILE A 232 -4.07 -2.77 -6.75
C ILE A 232 -5.59 -2.60 -6.60
N ASN A 233 -6.31 -3.69 -6.76
CA ASN A 233 -7.63 -3.88 -6.17
C ASN A 233 -7.44 -4.37 -4.75
N GLY A 234 -7.87 -3.60 -3.76
CA GLY A 234 -7.62 -3.93 -2.37
C GLY A 234 -8.86 -3.81 -1.51
N THR A 235 -8.97 -4.68 -0.52
CA THR A 235 -9.94 -4.62 0.57
C THR A 235 -9.22 -4.79 1.89
N MET A 236 -9.44 -3.85 2.82
CA MET A 236 -8.95 -3.92 4.19
C MET A 236 -10.15 -4.07 5.11
N ASP A 237 -10.26 -5.20 5.77
CA ASP A 237 -11.31 -5.50 6.74
C ASP A 237 -10.75 -5.35 8.15
N PHE A 238 -11.20 -4.31 8.84
CA PHE A 238 -10.72 -3.97 10.18
C PHE A 238 -11.39 -4.79 11.29
N ASN A 239 -12.47 -5.50 10.97
CA ASN A 239 -13.10 -6.41 11.92
C ASN A 239 -12.35 -7.75 12.01
N THR A 240 -12.00 -8.32 10.86
CA THR A 240 -11.20 -9.56 10.78
C THR A 240 -9.70 -9.29 10.80
N ARG A 241 -9.29 -8.04 10.66
CA ARG A 241 -7.91 -7.58 10.54
C ARG A 241 -7.14 -8.26 9.40
N ILE A 242 -7.85 -8.51 8.28
CA ILE A 242 -7.29 -9.10 7.07
C ILE A 242 -7.37 -8.09 5.92
N GLY A 243 -6.23 -7.85 5.28
CA GLY A 243 -6.11 -7.19 3.99
C GLY A 243 -5.99 -8.20 2.86
N THR A 244 -6.72 -8.00 1.78
CA THR A 244 -6.54 -8.77 0.54
C THR A 244 -6.39 -7.82 -0.63
N PHE A 245 -5.42 -8.06 -1.49
CA PHE A 245 -5.23 -7.21 -2.65
C PHE A 245 -4.58 -7.95 -3.81
N THR A 246 -4.99 -7.57 -5.01
CA THR A 246 -4.54 -8.15 -6.27
C THR A 246 -4.08 -7.03 -7.18
N LYS A 247 -2.97 -7.21 -7.88
CA LYS A 247 -2.50 -6.26 -8.88
C LYS A 247 -3.42 -6.25 -10.10
N ASN A 248 -3.68 -5.06 -10.62
CA ASN A 248 -4.48 -4.87 -11.83
C ASN A 248 -3.70 -5.22 -13.09
N GLU A 249 -2.38 -5.06 -13.07
CA GLU A 249 -1.51 -5.28 -14.22
C GLU A 249 -0.35 -6.20 -13.88
N ALA A 250 -0.06 -7.14 -14.77
CA ALA A 250 1.14 -7.94 -14.73
C ALA A 250 2.38 -7.06 -15.01
N GLY A 251 3.50 -7.38 -14.37
CA GLY A 251 4.78 -6.70 -14.60
C GLY A 251 5.04 -5.47 -13.72
N SER A 252 4.03 -4.91 -13.05
CA SER A 252 4.30 -3.92 -12.02
C SER A 252 4.94 -4.57 -10.79
N MET A 253 5.97 -3.94 -10.21
CA MET A 253 6.74 -4.53 -9.13
C MET A 253 6.17 -4.14 -7.77
N THR A 254 6.17 -5.09 -6.83
CA THR A 254 5.99 -4.85 -5.40
C THR A 254 7.36 -4.83 -4.76
N LYS A 255 7.63 -3.85 -3.91
CA LYS A 255 8.94 -3.63 -3.31
C LYS A 255 8.94 -4.02 -1.83
N PHE A 256 10.02 -4.62 -1.41
CA PHE A 256 10.44 -4.88 -0.04
C PHE A 256 11.72 -4.09 0.21
N ASP A 257 11.58 -2.77 0.36
CA ASP A 257 12.75 -1.86 0.38
C ASP A 257 13.70 -2.15 1.55
N TYR A 258 13.15 -2.60 2.68
CA TYR A 258 13.95 -3.02 3.83
C TYR A 258 14.90 -4.19 3.48
N ASN A 259 14.43 -5.10 2.61
CA ASN A 259 15.20 -6.24 2.13
C ASN A 259 15.93 -5.96 0.83
N MET A 260 15.71 -4.79 0.20
CA MET A 260 16.24 -4.44 -1.12
C MET A 260 15.90 -5.50 -2.18
N TYR A 261 14.64 -5.97 -2.18
CA TYR A 261 14.08 -6.92 -3.14
C TYR A 261 12.76 -6.42 -3.71
N GLN A 262 12.42 -6.89 -4.89
CA GLN A 262 11.14 -6.64 -5.53
C GLN A 262 10.61 -7.89 -6.23
N THR A 263 9.29 -7.95 -6.44
CA THR A 263 8.63 -9.07 -7.11
C THR A 263 7.46 -8.60 -7.99
N ASN A 264 7.15 -9.37 -9.04
CA ASN A 264 5.96 -9.19 -9.85
C ASN A 264 4.80 -10.11 -9.46
N LEU A 265 4.86 -10.78 -8.29
CA LEU A 265 3.72 -11.51 -7.78
C LEU A 265 2.49 -10.63 -7.67
N THR A 266 1.29 -11.19 -7.80
CA THR A 266 0.08 -10.40 -8.01
C THR A 266 -0.95 -10.50 -6.92
N ASP A 267 -1.01 -11.62 -6.18
CA ASP A 267 -2.01 -11.83 -5.14
C ASP A 267 -1.39 -11.78 -3.75
N TYR A 268 -2.03 -11.00 -2.87
CA TYR A 268 -1.53 -10.74 -1.53
C TYR A 268 -2.63 -10.91 -0.49
N LYS A 269 -2.25 -11.48 0.65
CA LYS A 269 -3.05 -11.52 1.86
C LYS A 269 -2.22 -11.01 3.03
N TRP A 270 -2.69 -9.97 3.69
CA TRP A 270 -2.07 -9.40 4.87
C TRP A 270 -2.88 -9.76 6.13
N ASP A 271 -2.29 -10.54 7.01
CA ASP A 271 -2.78 -10.79 8.36
C ASP A 271 -2.15 -9.72 9.28
N MET A 272 -2.95 -8.73 9.66
CA MET A 272 -2.47 -7.57 10.43
C MET A 272 -2.11 -7.96 11.87
N ASP A 273 -2.82 -8.94 12.45
CA ASP A 273 -2.55 -9.40 13.82
C ASP A 273 -1.27 -10.24 13.90
N LYS A 274 -1.07 -11.14 12.93
CA LYS A 274 0.18 -11.90 12.82
C LYS A 274 1.33 -11.09 12.23
N LYS A 275 1.02 -9.91 11.66
CA LYS A 275 1.98 -9.05 10.97
C LYS A 275 2.72 -9.77 9.84
N ILE A 276 1.98 -10.55 9.03
CA ILE A 276 2.53 -11.33 7.91
C ILE A 276 1.80 -10.96 6.63
N ILE A 277 2.57 -10.66 5.58
CA ILE A 277 2.07 -10.50 4.21
C ILE A 277 2.45 -11.76 3.42
N GLN A 278 1.47 -12.45 2.89
CA GLN A 278 1.64 -13.58 1.99
C GLN A 278 1.48 -13.12 0.55
N ALA A 279 2.48 -13.40 -0.28
CA ALA A 279 2.47 -13.11 -1.71
C ALA A 279 2.41 -14.41 -2.51
N ARG A 280 1.58 -14.45 -3.57
CA ARG A 280 1.34 -15.62 -4.42
C ARG A 280 1.21 -15.21 -5.89
N VAL A 281 1.36 -16.18 -6.77
CA VAL A 281 0.98 -16.06 -8.18
C VAL A 281 -0.54 -16.02 -8.25
N GLY A 282 -1.08 -14.98 -8.88
CA GLY A 282 -2.51 -14.87 -9.15
C GLY A 282 -2.83 -14.81 -10.65
N PRO A 283 -4.12 -14.79 -11.00
CA PRO A 283 -4.57 -14.82 -12.40
C PRO A 283 -4.02 -13.68 -13.27
N SER A 284 -3.81 -12.50 -12.70
CA SER A 284 -3.30 -11.34 -13.43
C SER A 284 -1.84 -11.45 -13.87
N LEU A 285 -1.09 -12.46 -13.36
CA LEU A 285 0.27 -12.76 -13.84
C LEU A 285 0.29 -13.60 -15.12
N ALA A 286 -0.86 -14.04 -15.64
CA ALA A 286 -0.97 -15.00 -16.74
C ALA A 286 0.04 -14.76 -17.87
N GLY A 287 0.83 -15.78 -18.19
CA GLY A 287 1.84 -15.75 -19.26
C GLY A 287 3.19 -15.08 -18.90
N GLN A 288 3.35 -14.56 -17.67
CA GLN A 288 4.63 -14.00 -17.21
C GLN A 288 5.32 -14.91 -16.18
N THR A 289 6.64 -14.91 -16.20
CA THR A 289 7.43 -15.62 -15.19
C THR A 289 7.38 -14.87 -13.85
N PRO A 290 7.02 -15.53 -12.74
CA PRO A 290 7.07 -14.93 -11.42
C PRO A 290 8.53 -14.79 -10.97
N ILE A 291 8.97 -13.57 -10.70
CA ILE A 291 10.36 -13.27 -10.35
C ILE A 291 10.49 -12.55 -9.01
N PHE A 292 11.63 -12.80 -8.37
CA PHE A 292 12.21 -11.97 -7.33
C PHE A 292 13.53 -11.40 -7.83
N ALA A 293 13.72 -10.10 -7.68
CA ALA A 293 14.92 -9.41 -8.14
C ALA A 293 15.47 -8.53 -7.01
N SER A 294 16.77 -8.60 -6.81
CA SER A 294 17.47 -7.71 -5.89
C SER A 294 17.59 -6.31 -6.47
N THR A 295 17.29 -5.30 -5.66
CA THR A 295 17.52 -3.89 -5.94
C THR A 295 18.84 -3.38 -5.35
N ASN A 296 19.57 -4.26 -4.63
CA ASN A 296 20.89 -3.92 -4.10
C ASN A 296 21.94 -3.90 -5.22
N PRO A 297 22.59 -2.76 -5.52
CA PRO A 297 23.56 -2.66 -6.60
C PRO A 297 24.73 -3.64 -6.47
N THR A 298 25.13 -3.98 -5.23
CA THR A 298 26.25 -4.89 -4.99
C THR A 298 25.96 -6.34 -5.37
N GLN A 299 24.69 -6.69 -5.58
CA GLN A 299 24.28 -8.03 -6.00
C GLN A 299 24.24 -8.22 -7.53
N GLY A 300 24.59 -7.19 -8.31
CA GLY A 300 24.73 -7.28 -9.77
C GLY A 300 23.47 -7.71 -10.50
N GLY A 301 22.28 -7.32 -10.00
CA GLY A 301 21.00 -7.68 -10.61
C GLY A 301 20.62 -9.16 -10.40
N LEU A 302 20.97 -9.75 -9.25
CA LEU A 302 20.53 -11.09 -8.89
C LEU A 302 19.02 -11.20 -8.98
N SER A 303 18.53 -12.14 -9.78
CA SER A 303 17.10 -12.42 -9.92
C SER A 303 16.86 -13.91 -10.13
N PHE A 304 15.71 -14.39 -9.70
CA PHE A 304 15.32 -15.80 -9.82
C PHE A 304 13.79 -15.95 -9.82
N GLU A 305 13.34 -17.06 -10.37
CA GLU A 305 11.92 -17.42 -10.36
C GLU A 305 11.51 -17.92 -8.97
N ALA A 306 10.32 -17.47 -8.48
CA ALA A 306 9.68 -18.03 -7.31
C ALA A 306 8.19 -17.70 -7.30
N LYS A 307 7.36 -18.62 -6.76
CA LYS A 307 5.89 -18.50 -6.86
C LYS A 307 5.22 -18.03 -5.57
N LYS A 308 5.96 -18.04 -4.45
CA LYS A 308 5.42 -17.68 -3.12
C LYS A 308 6.44 -16.94 -2.29
N ALA A 309 5.94 -16.04 -1.45
CA ALA A 309 6.71 -15.47 -0.36
C ALA A 309 5.82 -15.17 0.84
N ASP A 310 6.39 -15.27 2.03
CA ASP A 310 5.80 -14.82 3.28
C ASP A 310 6.74 -13.76 3.87
N TYR A 311 6.22 -12.55 4.06
CA TYR A 311 6.97 -11.42 4.58
C TYR A 311 6.51 -11.09 5.99
N SER A 312 7.42 -11.15 6.95
CA SER A 312 7.19 -10.82 8.34
C SER A 312 7.45 -9.32 8.57
N LEU A 313 6.45 -8.61 9.08
CA LEU A 313 6.57 -7.21 9.49
C LEU A 313 7.07 -7.06 10.95
N VAL A 314 7.40 -8.17 11.64
CA VAL A 314 7.96 -8.17 12.98
C VAL A 314 9.47 -8.00 12.93
N ASP A 315 10.13 -8.83 12.13
CA ASP A 315 11.59 -8.90 11.97
C ASP A 315 12.06 -8.60 10.55
N TYR A 316 11.15 -8.19 9.69
CA TYR A 316 11.39 -7.83 8.28
C TYR A 316 12.11 -8.94 7.49
N THR A 317 11.74 -10.19 7.79
CA THR A 317 12.28 -11.36 7.10
C THR A 317 11.40 -11.73 5.92
N LEU A 318 12.00 -11.84 4.72
CA LEU A 318 11.35 -12.27 3.48
C LEU A 318 11.68 -13.73 3.22
N LYS A 319 10.71 -14.63 3.41
CA LYS A 319 10.82 -16.08 3.16
C LYS A 319 10.24 -16.39 1.80
N ILE A 320 11.10 -16.68 0.83
CA ILE A 320 10.72 -16.97 -0.56
C ILE A 320 10.69 -18.48 -0.73
N SER A 321 9.71 -19.00 -1.46
CA SER A 321 9.53 -20.45 -1.67
C SER A 321 9.03 -20.76 -3.08
N GLU A 322 9.10 -22.06 -3.44
CA GLU A 322 8.86 -22.56 -4.79
C GLU A 322 9.86 -21.96 -5.78
N ILE A 323 11.15 -21.95 -5.40
CA ILE A 323 12.27 -21.54 -6.24
C ILE A 323 12.76 -22.78 -6.99
N PRO A 324 12.66 -22.85 -8.32
CA PRO A 324 13.15 -24.00 -9.09
C PRO A 324 14.69 -24.07 -9.08
N PHE A 325 15.35 -22.95 -9.24
CA PHE A 325 16.81 -22.77 -9.20
C PHE A 325 17.18 -21.27 -9.10
N ILE A 326 18.44 -21.02 -8.80
CA ILE A 326 19.07 -19.69 -8.90
C ILE A 326 20.25 -19.79 -9.85
N ASP A 327 20.28 -18.97 -10.89
CA ASP A 327 21.42 -18.87 -11.79
C ASP A 327 22.49 -17.95 -11.19
N ILE A 328 23.70 -18.49 -11.07
CA ILE A 328 24.87 -17.80 -10.52
C ILE A 328 26.00 -17.88 -11.55
N ALA A 329 26.42 -16.74 -12.05
CA ALA A 329 27.42 -16.65 -13.12
C ALA A 329 27.04 -17.59 -14.30
N ASP A 330 27.88 -18.55 -14.61
CA ASP A 330 27.68 -19.56 -15.64
C ASP A 330 27.03 -20.86 -15.15
N SER A 331 26.62 -20.91 -13.88
CA SER A 331 26.18 -22.14 -13.18
C SER A 331 24.78 -22.03 -12.66
N ARG A 332 24.21 -23.15 -12.23
CA ARG A 332 22.84 -23.24 -11.71
C ARG A 332 22.79 -23.91 -10.35
N LEU A 333 22.20 -23.21 -9.38
CA LEU A 333 22.06 -23.66 -8.01
C LEU A 333 20.64 -24.16 -7.75
N PHE A 334 20.50 -25.42 -7.36
CA PHE A 334 19.25 -26.06 -6.98
C PHE A 334 19.14 -26.15 -5.46
N LEU A 335 18.12 -25.54 -4.89
CA LEU A 335 17.88 -25.50 -3.46
C LEU A 335 17.18 -26.79 -3.02
N LYS A 336 17.57 -27.37 -1.87
CA LYS A 336 16.98 -28.61 -1.36
C LYS A 336 15.46 -28.58 -1.27
N ASP A 337 14.91 -27.50 -0.68
CA ASP A 337 13.47 -27.34 -0.45
C ASP A 337 12.84 -26.24 -1.31
N GLY A 338 13.59 -25.71 -2.29
CA GLY A 338 13.15 -24.57 -3.11
C GLY A 338 12.88 -23.31 -2.30
N LYS A 339 13.61 -23.08 -1.19
CA LYS A 339 13.40 -21.97 -0.26
C LYS A 339 14.64 -21.15 -0.05
N ALA A 340 14.44 -19.85 0.09
CA ALA A 340 15.48 -18.88 0.48
C ALA A 340 14.89 -17.86 1.47
N THR A 341 15.73 -17.39 2.38
CA THR A 341 15.37 -16.34 3.34
C THR A 341 16.25 -15.15 3.11
N VAL A 342 15.64 -13.98 2.94
CA VAL A 342 16.33 -12.70 2.72
C VAL A 342 16.04 -11.78 3.90
N ARG A 343 17.10 -11.28 4.52
CA ARG A 343 17.07 -10.30 5.61
C ARG A 343 17.29 -8.88 5.08
N ALA A 344 17.46 -7.93 5.98
CA ALA A 344 17.77 -6.55 5.62
C ALA A 344 18.96 -6.43 4.65
N ASN A 345 18.92 -5.41 3.78
CA ASN A 345 19.99 -5.07 2.84
C ASN A 345 20.38 -6.21 1.87
N ALA A 346 19.39 -7.01 1.46
CA ALA A 346 19.55 -8.14 0.54
C ALA A 346 20.43 -9.28 1.08
N ASP A 347 20.58 -9.39 2.40
CA ASP A 347 21.34 -10.48 3.02
C ASP A 347 20.55 -11.78 2.97
N MET A 348 20.92 -12.68 2.04
CA MET A 348 20.34 -14.01 1.93
C MET A 348 21.01 -14.96 2.93
N ASP A 349 20.22 -15.70 3.72
CA ASP A 349 20.76 -16.71 4.65
C ASP A 349 21.56 -17.77 3.89
N HIS A 350 22.42 -18.54 4.61
CA HIS A 350 23.12 -19.67 3.99
C HIS A 350 22.11 -20.70 3.47
N LEU A 351 22.38 -21.21 2.28
CA LEU A 351 21.63 -22.27 1.65
C LEU A 351 22.37 -23.58 1.90
N ASP A 352 21.75 -24.49 2.67
CA ASP A 352 22.34 -25.76 3.06
C ASP A 352 21.84 -26.90 2.18
N SER A 353 22.71 -27.95 2.01
CA SER A 353 22.39 -29.16 1.26
C SER A 353 21.90 -28.87 -0.17
N THR A 354 22.43 -27.83 -0.79
CA THR A 354 22.13 -27.47 -2.18
C THR A 354 22.91 -28.31 -3.16
N ARG A 355 22.50 -28.29 -4.41
CA ARG A 355 23.18 -28.90 -5.55
C ARG A 355 23.53 -27.82 -6.55
N LEU A 356 24.79 -27.75 -6.97
CA LEU A 356 25.25 -26.77 -7.95
C LEU A 356 25.71 -27.53 -9.20
N LEU A 357 25.12 -27.18 -10.35
CA LEU A 357 25.52 -27.63 -11.67
C LEU A 357 26.46 -26.57 -12.27
N ALA A 358 27.76 -26.84 -12.27
CA ALA A 358 28.78 -25.96 -12.79
C ALA A 358 28.84 -26.06 -14.32
N GLY A 359 28.64 -24.91 -14.97
CA GLY A 359 28.50 -24.81 -16.43
C GLY A 359 27.09 -25.24 -16.90
N ARG A 360 26.18 -24.28 -17.06
CA ARG A 360 24.79 -24.55 -17.49
C ARG A 360 24.72 -25.27 -18.85
N ASP A 361 25.61 -24.92 -19.76
CA ASP A 361 25.60 -25.45 -21.11
C ASP A 361 26.32 -26.79 -21.19
N ASN A 362 27.49 -26.91 -20.54
CA ASN A 362 28.37 -28.04 -20.60
C ASN A 362 28.05 -29.15 -19.61
N LYS A 363 27.54 -28.78 -18.42
CA LYS A 363 27.18 -29.69 -17.32
C LYS A 363 28.32 -30.62 -16.90
N PHE A 364 29.55 -30.14 -16.93
CA PHE A 364 30.73 -30.99 -16.69
C PHE A 364 30.83 -31.41 -15.24
N HIS A 365 30.48 -30.53 -14.29
CA HIS A 365 30.67 -30.80 -12.87
C HIS A 365 29.38 -30.57 -12.09
N GLU A 366 29.17 -31.45 -11.12
CA GLU A 366 28.08 -31.34 -10.16
C GLU A 366 28.65 -31.39 -8.74
N ILE A 367 28.32 -30.34 -7.95
CA ILE A 367 28.68 -30.23 -6.53
C ILE A 367 27.40 -30.46 -5.73
N TYR A 368 27.45 -31.32 -4.75
CA TYR A 368 26.29 -31.68 -3.92
C TYR A 368 26.58 -31.56 -2.42
N LYS A 369 25.51 -31.61 -1.60
CA LYS A 369 25.57 -31.27 -0.18
C LYS A 369 26.28 -29.93 0.05
N LEU A 370 26.13 -29.00 -0.90
CA LEU A 370 26.78 -27.70 -0.88
C LEU A 370 26.12 -26.81 0.17
N ARG A 371 26.93 -26.23 1.04
CA ARG A 371 26.56 -25.10 1.88
C ARG A 371 27.10 -23.84 1.26
N VAL A 372 26.23 -22.90 0.87
CA VAL A 372 26.64 -21.73 0.10
C VAL A 372 25.96 -20.45 0.60
N LYS A 373 26.72 -19.37 0.61
CA LYS A 373 26.24 -18.00 0.78
C LYS A 373 26.24 -17.31 -0.58
N VAL A 374 25.08 -16.76 -0.98
CA VAL A 374 24.94 -15.99 -2.22
C VAL A 374 25.04 -14.51 -1.88
N TYR A 375 26.07 -13.85 -2.41
CA TYR A 375 26.31 -12.43 -2.25
C TYR A 375 25.83 -11.62 -3.45
N GLY A 376 25.51 -12.26 -4.56
CA GLY A 376 25.05 -11.63 -5.79
C GLY A 376 25.11 -12.57 -6.99
N LYS A 377 24.71 -12.06 -8.15
CA LYS A 377 24.65 -12.84 -9.40
C LYS A 377 25.99 -13.50 -9.77
N ASN A 378 27.09 -12.84 -9.48
CA ASN A 378 28.43 -13.32 -9.83
C ASN A 378 29.33 -13.49 -8.59
N LYS A 379 28.73 -13.73 -7.42
CA LYS A 379 29.52 -13.86 -6.19
C LYS A 379 28.87 -14.81 -5.22
N ILE A 380 29.52 -15.95 -5.00
CA ILE A 380 29.16 -16.93 -3.97
C ILE A 380 30.40 -17.33 -3.18
N ARG A 381 30.17 -17.92 -2.03
CA ARG A 381 31.19 -18.64 -1.25
C ARG A 381 30.51 -19.81 -0.57
N GLY A 382 31.10 -20.99 -0.77
CA GLY A 382 30.57 -22.22 -0.21
C GLY A 382 31.60 -23.33 -0.09
N ASN A 383 31.14 -24.46 0.40
CA ASN A 383 31.88 -25.71 0.44
C ASN A 383 30.92 -26.88 0.26
N GLY A 384 31.41 -28.00 -0.26
CA GLY A 384 30.53 -29.13 -0.56
C GLY A 384 31.29 -30.35 -1.03
N TYR A 385 30.59 -31.33 -1.55
CA TYR A 385 31.16 -32.58 -1.99
C TYR A 385 31.12 -32.72 -3.50
N TYR A 386 32.17 -33.35 -4.04
CA TYR A 386 32.27 -33.72 -5.44
C TYR A 386 32.44 -35.22 -5.60
N GLN A 387 31.73 -35.82 -6.54
CA GLN A 387 31.86 -37.23 -6.87
C GLN A 387 32.83 -37.39 -8.03
N TYR A 388 33.97 -37.97 -7.76
CA TYR A 388 34.95 -38.36 -8.76
C TYR A 388 34.65 -39.77 -9.29
N VAL A 389 34.70 -39.93 -10.61
CA VAL A 389 34.59 -41.24 -11.27
C VAL A 389 35.84 -41.51 -12.06
N ASN A 390 36.56 -42.59 -11.72
CA ASN A 390 37.76 -42.97 -12.42
C ASN A 390 37.48 -43.66 -13.77
N SER A 391 38.54 -43.96 -14.56
CA SER A 391 38.42 -44.55 -15.90
C SER A 391 37.71 -45.93 -15.93
N ARG A 392 37.64 -46.65 -14.80
CA ARG A 392 37.01 -47.93 -14.66
C ARG A 392 35.61 -47.86 -14.03
N GLY A 393 35.08 -46.65 -13.81
CA GLY A 393 33.75 -46.42 -13.23
C GLY A 393 33.72 -46.47 -11.69
N GLY A 394 34.87 -46.57 -11.02
CA GLY A 394 34.96 -46.50 -9.55
C GLY A 394 34.60 -45.09 -9.08
N ARG A 395 33.72 -44.99 -8.06
CA ARG A 395 33.22 -43.72 -7.54
C ARG A 395 33.79 -43.43 -6.17
N GLN A 396 34.28 -42.19 -5.99
CA GLN A 396 34.78 -41.68 -4.71
C GLN A 396 34.30 -40.26 -4.53
N GLU A 397 34.16 -39.88 -3.27
CA GLU A 397 33.79 -38.49 -2.92
C GLU A 397 35.00 -37.78 -2.33
N PHE A 398 35.17 -36.52 -2.63
CA PHE A 398 36.08 -35.64 -1.90
C PHE A 398 35.40 -34.30 -1.59
N PHE A 399 35.89 -33.66 -0.55
CA PHE A 399 35.35 -32.39 -0.08
C PHE A 399 36.03 -31.23 -0.81
N LEU A 400 35.22 -30.29 -1.29
CA LEU A 400 35.66 -29.00 -1.81
C LEU A 400 35.59 -27.99 -0.66
N ASP A 401 36.74 -27.58 -0.17
CA ASP A 401 36.91 -26.62 0.92
C ASP A 401 36.41 -25.22 0.51
N SER A 402 36.54 -24.89 -0.76
CA SER A 402 36.13 -23.62 -1.35
C SER A 402 35.41 -23.85 -2.66
N VAL A 403 34.22 -23.22 -2.77
CA VAL A 403 33.46 -23.09 -4.01
C VAL A 403 33.13 -21.60 -4.18
N ILE A 404 33.65 -20.99 -5.22
CA ILE A 404 33.53 -19.54 -5.48
C ILE A 404 33.21 -19.28 -6.97
N VAL A 405 32.86 -18.03 -7.28
CA VAL A 405 32.94 -17.50 -8.65
C VAL A 405 34.27 -16.73 -8.76
N ASN A 406 35.08 -17.10 -9.75
CA ASN A 406 36.37 -16.46 -10.01
C ASN A 406 36.22 -15.15 -10.83
N ASP A 407 37.32 -14.44 -11.07
CA ASP A 407 37.33 -13.16 -11.79
C ASP A 407 36.82 -13.27 -13.24
N ASN A 408 36.91 -14.45 -13.85
CA ASN A 408 36.38 -14.73 -15.19
C ASN A 408 34.86 -15.06 -15.17
N GLN A 409 34.19 -14.87 -14.03
CA GLN A 409 32.77 -15.21 -13.83
C GLN A 409 32.48 -16.70 -14.07
N ARG A 410 33.38 -17.56 -13.65
CA ARG A 410 33.26 -19.02 -13.70
C ARG A 410 33.21 -19.59 -12.31
N VAL A 411 32.38 -20.63 -12.13
CA VAL A 411 32.40 -21.36 -10.86
C VAL A 411 33.63 -22.22 -10.79
N GLU A 412 34.34 -22.11 -9.68
CA GLU A 412 35.55 -22.84 -9.35
C GLU A 412 35.37 -23.53 -7.99
N GLY A 413 35.83 -24.77 -7.89
CA GLY A 413 35.88 -25.51 -6.66
C GLY A 413 37.26 -26.08 -6.38
N VAL A 414 37.77 -25.91 -5.16
CA VAL A 414 39.06 -26.43 -4.72
C VAL A 414 38.87 -27.24 -3.44
N GLY A 415 39.46 -28.44 -3.42
CA GLY A 415 39.47 -29.30 -2.24
C GLY A 415 40.82 -29.90 -1.98
N LYS A 416 41.18 -30.06 -0.70
CA LYS A 416 42.38 -30.72 -0.26
C LYS A 416 42.08 -32.19 0.02
N ILE A 417 42.77 -33.09 -0.68
CA ILE A 417 42.71 -34.53 -0.50
C ILE A 417 43.88 -34.94 0.39
N THR A 418 43.59 -35.43 1.58
CA THR A 418 44.60 -35.87 2.54
C THR A 418 44.87 -37.39 2.44
N GLU A 419 45.95 -37.87 3.07
CA GLU A 419 46.29 -39.28 3.05
C GLU A 419 45.26 -40.15 3.78
N GLU A 420 44.64 -39.61 4.81
CA GLU A 420 43.61 -40.28 5.60
C GLU A 420 42.30 -40.52 4.80
N SER A 421 42.09 -39.85 3.67
CA SER A 421 40.93 -40.05 2.81
C SER A 421 41.00 -41.32 1.96
N ASP A 422 42.16 -42.02 1.92
CA ASP A 422 42.44 -43.17 1.05
C ASP A 422 41.98 -42.99 -0.40
N PHE A 423 42.04 -41.75 -0.90
CA PHE A 423 41.58 -41.40 -2.24
C PHE A 423 42.51 -41.94 -3.31
N THR A 424 41.92 -42.53 -4.35
CA THR A 424 42.66 -43.12 -5.45
C THR A 424 42.23 -42.51 -6.79
N LEU A 425 43.24 -42.11 -7.60
CA LEU A 425 42.98 -41.68 -9.00
C LEU A 425 42.56 -42.91 -9.84
N GLU A 426 43.20 -44.06 -9.60
CA GLU A 426 42.91 -45.35 -10.22
C GLU A 426 43.09 -46.45 -9.19
N THR A 427 42.67 -47.68 -9.50
CA THR A 427 42.60 -48.82 -8.59
C THR A 427 43.90 -49.08 -7.78
N LYS A 428 45.04 -48.71 -8.32
CA LYS A 428 46.34 -48.90 -7.66
C LYS A 428 47.18 -47.64 -7.57
N ILE A 429 46.52 -46.49 -7.65
CA ILE A 429 47.19 -45.18 -7.61
C ILE A 429 46.49 -44.33 -6.55
N GLY A 430 47.06 -44.30 -5.35
CA GLY A 430 46.65 -43.38 -4.29
C GLY A 430 47.09 -41.95 -4.61
N TYR A 431 46.32 -40.98 -4.10
CA TYR A 431 46.60 -39.57 -4.35
C TYR A 431 46.43 -38.75 -3.07
N LYS A 432 47.32 -37.76 -2.90
CA LYS A 432 47.16 -36.67 -1.92
C LYS A 432 47.58 -35.36 -2.55
N GLY A 433 46.84 -34.29 -2.27
CA GLY A 433 47.11 -32.97 -2.85
C GLY A 433 45.86 -32.13 -2.99
N PHE A 434 45.80 -31.32 -4.01
CA PHE A 434 44.65 -30.48 -4.31
C PHE A 434 43.96 -30.97 -5.58
N ALA A 435 42.62 -31.01 -5.52
CA ALA A 435 41.78 -31.20 -6.68
C ALA A 435 41.05 -29.88 -6.97
N GLN A 436 41.08 -29.44 -8.20
CA GLN A 436 40.44 -28.22 -8.67
C GLN A 436 39.52 -28.54 -9.83
N ILE A 437 38.31 -28.00 -9.76
CA ILE A 437 37.33 -28.01 -10.87
C ILE A 437 37.05 -26.58 -11.29
N GLU A 438 36.80 -26.38 -12.57
CA GLU A 438 36.30 -25.13 -13.16
C GLU A 438 35.16 -25.46 -14.12
N SER A 439 34.08 -24.66 -14.12
CA SER A 439 32.86 -24.90 -14.87
C SER A 439 33.02 -25.11 -16.37
N THR A 440 34.06 -24.51 -16.99
CA THR A 440 34.37 -24.61 -18.42
C THR A 440 35.31 -25.75 -18.78
N GLU A 441 36.00 -26.30 -17.79
CA GLU A 441 36.99 -27.38 -18.00
C GLU A 441 36.33 -28.73 -17.71
N LYS A 442 36.39 -29.66 -18.66
CA LYS A 442 35.84 -31.02 -18.46
C LYS A 442 36.61 -31.85 -17.46
N LEU A 443 37.93 -31.62 -17.41
CA LEU A 443 38.85 -32.41 -16.60
C LEU A 443 39.13 -31.74 -15.24
N ILE A 444 39.20 -32.57 -14.19
CA ILE A 444 39.64 -32.11 -12.87
C ILE A 444 41.16 -31.93 -12.93
N ARG A 445 41.67 -30.83 -12.43
CA ARG A 445 43.09 -30.59 -12.25
C ARG A 445 43.54 -31.09 -10.89
N PHE A 446 44.49 -32.02 -10.89
CA PHE A 446 45.10 -32.57 -9.68
C PHE A 446 46.52 -32.03 -9.54
N THR A 447 46.89 -31.49 -8.38
CA THR A 447 48.19 -30.96 -8.04
C THR A 447 48.65 -31.54 -6.71
N GLY A 448 49.59 -32.48 -6.74
CA GLY A 448 50.03 -33.18 -5.53
C GLY A 448 50.90 -34.40 -5.80
N TYR A 449 50.77 -35.40 -5.01
CA TYR A 449 51.58 -36.63 -4.98
C TYR A 449 50.75 -37.87 -5.25
N VAL A 450 51.33 -38.79 -6.04
CA VAL A 450 50.77 -40.12 -6.30
C VAL A 450 51.59 -41.19 -5.57
N LYS A 451 50.89 -42.21 -5.09
CA LYS A 451 51.48 -43.34 -4.38
C LYS A 451 51.04 -44.64 -5.05
N PRO A 452 51.97 -45.48 -5.57
CA PRO A 452 51.62 -46.83 -6.02
C PRO A 452 51.12 -47.67 -4.84
N LEU A 453 49.96 -48.35 -5.01
CA LEU A 453 49.32 -49.16 -4.00
C LEU A 453 49.53 -50.67 -4.26
N HIS A 454 50.63 -51.06 -4.89
CA HIS A 454 50.95 -52.46 -5.09
C HIS A 454 52.19 -52.83 -4.30
N THR A 455 52.15 -53.97 -3.68
CA THR A 455 53.31 -54.63 -3.05
C THR A 455 54.11 -55.39 -4.10
N PHE A 456 55.34 -55.00 -4.33
CA PHE A 456 56.24 -55.84 -5.12
C PHE A 456 56.54 -57.11 -4.30
N LYS A 457 56.01 -58.24 -4.76
CA LYS A 457 56.44 -59.53 -4.23
C LYS A 457 57.87 -59.80 -4.79
N ASN A 458 58.86 -59.89 -3.92
CA ASN A 458 60.23 -60.29 -4.21
C ASN A 458 61.14 -59.20 -4.83
N ILE A 459 61.40 -58.08 -4.16
CA ILE A 459 62.64 -57.39 -4.29
C ILE A 459 63.40 -57.65 -2.95
N TYR A 460 64.26 -58.67 -2.97
CA TYR A 460 65.28 -58.80 -1.95
C TYR A 460 66.39 -57.85 -2.30
N PRO A 461 66.85 -56.96 -1.39
CA PRO A 461 68.11 -56.28 -1.61
C PRO A 461 69.20 -57.36 -1.61
N SER A 462 69.89 -57.44 -2.64
CA SER A 462 71.14 -58.21 -2.73
C SER A 462 72.25 -57.52 -1.94
#